data_6383cf9f837e88efdfbf4fb59d7632dc
#
_entry.id   6383cf9f837e88efdfbf4fb59d7632dc
#
_cell.length_a   1.000
_cell.length_b   1.000
_cell.length_c   1.000
_cell.angle_alpha   90.00
_cell.angle_beta   90.00
_cell.angle_gamma   90.00
#
_symmetry.space_group_name_H-M   'P 1'
#
loop_
_entity.id
_entity.type
_entity.pdbx_description
1 polymer ?
#
loop_
_entity_poly.entity_id
_entity_poly.type
_entity_poly.pdbx_seq_one_letter_code
_entity_poly.pdbx_strand_id
1 'polypeptide(L)'
;FPMLDNGDKVFFILIDNFRLDQWREVKDLLAEYYTFDESLYYSILPTATQYARNSIFSGLMPLQIEKMFPELWVDEDSEEGKNLNEAPLIQTQIERFRKKYTFSYHKVHDSQYNDKLLNIVPSLLHNQLNVVVLNFVDMLSHARTENKMIRELAQSEAAYRSLTRSWF
;
A
#
# COMPACT_ATOMS: atom_id res chain seq x y z
N PHE A 1 13.04 8.54 -5.07
CA PHE A 1 13.88 9.52 -4.33
C PHE A 1 14.02 10.88 -5.00
N PRO A 2 13.94 11.04 -6.36
CA PRO A 2 14.17 12.38 -6.96
C PRO A 2 13.34 13.50 -6.35
N MET A 3 12.06 13.30 -6.10
CA MET A 3 11.20 14.29 -5.43
C MET A 3 11.72 14.64 -4.03
N LEU A 4 12.08 13.63 -3.22
CA LEU A 4 12.63 13.82 -1.88
C LEU A 4 13.99 14.57 -1.91
N ASP A 5 14.83 14.28 -2.90
CA ASP A 5 16.10 14.97 -3.10
C ASP A 5 15.90 16.44 -3.48
N ASN A 6 14.81 16.77 -4.15
CA ASN A 6 14.42 18.14 -4.46
C ASN A 6 13.80 18.89 -3.27
N GLY A 7 13.59 18.20 -2.15
CA GLY A 7 12.98 18.79 -0.95
C GLY A 7 11.46 18.68 -0.91
N ASP A 8 10.84 17.96 -1.85
CA ASP A 8 9.40 17.73 -1.86
C ASP A 8 8.99 16.85 -0.69
N LYS A 9 7.78 17.08 -0.19
CA LYS A 9 7.13 16.19 0.77
C LYS A 9 6.27 15.19 0.02
N VAL A 10 6.51 13.91 0.25
CA VAL A 10 5.89 12.82 -0.50
C VAL A 10 4.99 11.99 0.40
N PHE A 11 3.74 11.82 -0.03
CA PHE A 11 2.86 10.76 0.48
C PHE A 11 2.86 9.62 -0.53
N PHE A 12 3.40 8.47 -0.13
CA PHE A 12 3.36 7.24 -0.89
C PHE A 12 2.20 6.39 -0.40
N ILE A 13 1.10 6.39 -1.16
CA ILE A 13 -0.11 5.65 -0.81
C ILE A 13 -0.15 4.37 -1.63
N LEU A 14 -0.11 3.23 -0.97
CA LEU A 14 -0.26 1.92 -1.56
C LEU A 14 -1.64 1.37 -1.22
N ILE A 15 -2.45 1.12 -2.23
CA ILE A 15 -3.77 0.50 -2.08
C ILE A 15 -3.62 -0.96 -2.52
N ASP A 16 -3.70 -1.88 -1.55
CA ASP A 16 -3.47 -3.29 -1.80
C ASP A 16 -4.59 -3.90 -2.65
N ASN A 17 -4.23 -4.75 -3.62
CA ASN A 17 -5.16 -5.42 -4.53
C ASN A 17 -6.09 -4.49 -5.30
N PHE A 18 -5.66 -3.23 -5.55
CA PHE A 18 -6.44 -2.22 -6.24
C PHE A 18 -6.23 -2.31 -7.74
N ARG A 19 -7.31 -2.56 -8.47
CA ARG A 19 -7.29 -2.77 -9.92
C ARG A 19 -7.47 -1.46 -10.68
N LEU A 20 -6.99 -1.42 -11.93
CA LEU A 20 -7.13 -0.25 -12.81
C LEU A 20 -8.59 0.14 -13.06
N ASP A 21 -9.51 -0.82 -13.16
CA ASP A 21 -10.93 -0.53 -13.35
C ASP A 21 -11.57 0.10 -12.10
N GLN A 22 -11.12 -0.27 -10.90
CA GLN A 22 -11.52 0.38 -9.66
C GLN A 22 -10.93 1.80 -9.56
N TRP A 23 -9.67 1.99 -9.95
CA TRP A 23 -9.06 3.32 -10.03
C TRP A 23 -9.88 4.26 -10.91
N ARG A 24 -10.34 3.82 -12.07
CA ARG A 24 -11.17 4.62 -12.98
C ARG A 24 -12.50 5.05 -12.37
N GLU A 25 -13.08 4.26 -11.48
CA GLU A 25 -14.30 4.63 -10.74
C GLU A 25 -14.04 5.67 -9.63
N VAL A 26 -12.84 5.70 -9.07
CA VAL A 26 -12.48 6.58 -7.95
C VAL A 26 -11.82 7.87 -8.41
N LYS A 27 -11.14 7.84 -9.54
CA LYS A 27 -10.33 8.96 -10.05
C LYS A 27 -11.07 10.28 -10.08
N ASP A 28 -12.34 10.27 -10.49
CA ASP A 28 -13.15 11.49 -10.59
C ASP A 28 -13.41 12.15 -9.24
N LEU A 29 -13.50 11.37 -8.15
CA LEU A 29 -13.65 11.90 -6.80
C LEU A 29 -12.42 12.69 -6.36
N LEU A 30 -11.25 12.26 -6.81
CA LEU A 30 -9.97 12.86 -6.46
C LEU A 30 -9.58 13.99 -7.41
N ALA A 31 -10.17 14.09 -8.60
CA ALA A 31 -9.84 15.07 -9.63
C ALA A 31 -10.18 16.52 -9.20
N GLU A 32 -11.06 16.71 -8.23
CA GLU A 32 -11.35 18.03 -7.64
C GLU A 32 -10.18 18.56 -6.79
N TYR A 33 -9.33 17.67 -6.27
CA TYR A 33 -8.26 18.01 -5.33
C TYR A 33 -6.86 17.82 -5.88
N TYR A 34 -6.69 16.96 -6.90
CA TYR A 34 -5.40 16.53 -7.41
C TYR A 34 -5.31 16.60 -8.92
N THR A 35 -4.15 16.90 -9.43
CA THR A 35 -3.76 16.66 -10.83
C THR A 35 -3.04 15.31 -10.91
N PHE A 36 -3.29 14.55 -11.97
CA PHE A 36 -2.75 13.20 -12.14
C PHE A 36 -1.76 13.12 -13.29
N ASP A 37 -0.65 12.45 -13.02
CA ASP A 37 0.22 11.85 -14.03
C ASP A 37 0.11 10.33 -13.88
N GLU A 38 -0.48 9.65 -14.88
CA GLU A 38 -0.80 8.23 -14.82
C GLU A 38 0.21 7.41 -15.60
N SER A 39 0.81 6.43 -14.96
CA SER A 39 1.71 5.47 -15.59
C SER A 39 1.39 4.04 -15.16
N LEU A 40 1.82 3.08 -15.97
CA LEU A 40 1.64 1.66 -15.70
C LEU A 40 3.01 0.99 -15.52
N TYR A 41 3.05 -0.02 -14.67
CA TYR A 41 4.22 -0.87 -14.48
C TYR A 41 3.82 -2.35 -14.39
N TYR A 42 4.75 -3.23 -14.63
CA TYR A 42 4.58 -4.65 -14.40
C TYR A 42 4.99 -5.00 -12.97
N SER A 43 4.07 -5.61 -12.22
CA SER A 43 4.42 -6.17 -10.91
C SER A 43 5.32 -7.40 -11.07
N ILE A 44 6.08 -7.72 -10.02
CA ILE A 44 6.83 -8.98 -9.98
C ILE A 44 5.87 -10.18 -9.93
N LEU A 45 6.35 -11.33 -10.38
CA LEU A 45 5.61 -12.59 -10.31
C LEU A 45 6.28 -13.54 -9.28
N PRO A 46 5.47 -14.21 -8.44
CA PRO A 46 4.02 -14.06 -8.28
C PRO A 46 3.63 -12.70 -7.67
N THR A 47 2.42 -12.23 -7.98
CA THR A 47 1.90 -10.94 -7.48
C THR A 47 1.42 -11.01 -6.02
N ALA A 48 1.73 -12.10 -5.31
CA ALA A 48 1.37 -12.24 -3.91
C ALA A 48 1.94 -11.08 -3.08
N THR A 49 1.14 -10.60 -2.14
CA THR A 49 1.40 -9.39 -1.34
C THR A 49 2.80 -9.42 -0.69
N GLN A 50 3.19 -10.55 -0.12
CA GLN A 50 4.48 -10.73 0.54
C GLN A 50 5.68 -10.51 -0.39
N TYR A 51 5.56 -10.88 -1.67
CA TYR A 51 6.63 -10.67 -2.66
C TYR A 51 6.56 -9.25 -3.24
N ALA A 52 5.39 -8.86 -3.73
CA ALA A 52 5.22 -7.59 -4.45
C ALA A 52 5.42 -6.38 -3.52
N ARG A 53 4.77 -6.33 -2.37
CA ARG A 53 4.86 -5.20 -1.43
C ARG A 53 6.23 -5.09 -0.79
N ASN A 54 6.79 -6.21 -0.31
CA ASN A 54 8.12 -6.20 0.26
C ASN A 54 9.18 -5.74 -0.77
N SER A 55 9.02 -6.11 -2.03
CA SER A 55 9.90 -5.64 -3.11
C SER A 55 9.74 -4.13 -3.38
N ILE A 56 8.52 -3.60 -3.36
CA ILE A 56 8.27 -2.15 -3.48
C ILE A 56 8.99 -1.40 -2.35
N PHE A 57 8.82 -1.83 -1.11
CA PHE A 57 9.34 -1.14 0.06
C PHE A 57 10.84 -1.31 0.26
N SER A 58 11.39 -2.44 -0.13
CA SER A 58 12.84 -2.67 -0.06
C SER A 58 13.59 -2.16 -1.29
N GLY A 59 12.93 -2.04 -2.45
CA GLY A 59 13.62 -1.85 -3.74
C GLY A 59 14.52 -3.01 -4.12
N LEU A 60 14.19 -4.24 -3.69
CA LEU A 60 14.92 -5.48 -3.94
C LEU A 60 13.97 -6.57 -4.43
N MET A 61 14.51 -7.53 -5.16
CA MET A 61 13.78 -8.74 -5.50
C MET A 61 13.64 -9.66 -4.26
N PRO A 62 12.60 -10.52 -4.17
CA PRO A 62 12.36 -11.36 -3.00
C PRO A 62 13.59 -12.16 -2.53
N LEU A 63 14.28 -12.83 -3.43
CA LEU A 63 15.50 -13.59 -3.13
C LEU A 63 16.64 -12.71 -2.59
N GLN A 64 16.67 -11.45 -2.98
CA GLN A 64 17.66 -10.50 -2.45
C GLN A 64 17.30 -10.07 -1.04
N ILE A 65 15.99 -9.88 -0.73
CA ILE A 65 15.53 -9.56 0.62
C ILE A 65 15.89 -10.71 1.55
N GLU A 66 15.54 -11.95 1.18
CA GLU A 66 15.85 -13.15 1.95
C GLU A 66 17.35 -13.28 2.26
N LYS A 67 18.22 -13.03 1.28
CA LYS A 67 19.68 -13.15 1.45
C LYS A 67 20.31 -12.01 2.23
N MET A 68 19.83 -10.78 2.05
CA MET A 68 20.44 -9.59 2.66
C MET A 68 19.86 -9.25 4.03
N PHE A 69 18.59 -9.59 4.24
CA PHE A 69 17.80 -9.26 5.44
C PHE A 69 16.95 -10.46 5.86
N PRO A 70 17.57 -11.63 6.17
CA PRO A 70 16.83 -12.84 6.51
C PRO A 70 15.88 -12.64 7.71
N GLU A 71 16.22 -11.74 8.63
CA GLU A 71 15.39 -11.39 9.78
C GLU A 71 14.12 -10.59 9.42
N LEU A 72 14.08 -10.00 8.23
CA LEU A 72 12.93 -9.27 7.69
C LEU A 72 12.12 -10.10 6.70
N TRP A 73 12.62 -11.28 6.34
CA TRP A 73 11.93 -12.21 5.46
C TRP A 73 11.03 -13.14 6.27
N VAL A 74 9.83 -13.38 5.78
CA VAL A 74 8.88 -14.33 6.36
C VAL A 74 8.54 -15.36 5.30
N ASP A 75 8.79 -16.63 5.60
CA ASP A 75 8.52 -17.74 4.69
C ASP A 75 7.03 -17.90 4.39
N GLU A 76 6.73 -18.50 3.23
CA GLU A 76 5.35 -18.68 2.76
C GLU A 76 4.52 -19.56 3.70
N ASP A 77 5.15 -20.53 4.32
CA ASP A 77 4.52 -21.48 5.26
C ASP A 77 4.40 -20.95 6.70
N SER A 78 4.91 -19.75 6.97
CA SER A 78 4.83 -19.17 8.31
C SER A 78 3.41 -18.77 8.67
N GLU A 79 2.99 -19.06 9.88
CA GLU A 79 1.75 -18.56 10.48
C GLU A 79 1.81 -17.06 10.81
N GLU A 80 3.00 -16.49 10.82
CA GLU A 80 3.21 -15.06 11.07
C GLU A 80 2.73 -14.21 9.91
N GLY A 81 2.35 -12.97 10.22
CA GLY A 81 1.88 -12.02 9.21
C GLY A 81 3.00 -11.64 8.23
N LYS A 82 2.82 -11.98 6.98
CA LYS A 82 3.82 -11.89 5.88
C LYS A 82 4.28 -10.47 5.54
N ASN A 83 3.61 -9.44 6.06
CA ASN A 83 3.87 -8.03 5.76
C ASN A 83 4.03 -7.19 7.05
N LEU A 84 4.72 -7.73 8.04
CA LEU A 84 4.99 -7.03 9.30
C LEU A 84 6.24 -6.14 9.21
N ASN A 85 7.14 -6.43 8.28
CA ASN A 85 8.47 -5.81 8.19
C ASN A 85 8.57 -4.71 7.12
N GLU A 86 7.44 -4.16 6.66
CA GLU A 86 7.44 -3.14 5.60
C GLU A 86 8.17 -1.86 6.02
N ALA A 87 7.95 -1.36 7.23
CA ALA A 87 8.66 -0.18 7.72
C ALA A 87 10.18 -0.40 7.87
N PRO A 88 10.68 -1.49 8.47
CA PRO A 88 12.10 -1.85 8.41
C PRO A 88 12.66 -1.97 6.99
N LEU A 89 11.91 -2.53 6.04
CA LEU A 89 12.34 -2.62 4.64
C LEU A 89 12.50 -1.26 3.97
N ILE A 90 11.60 -0.30 4.25
CA ILE A 90 11.74 1.09 3.80
C ILE A 90 13.01 1.70 4.39
N GLN A 91 13.26 1.50 5.67
CA GLN A 91 14.47 1.99 6.34
C GLN A 91 15.73 1.45 5.66
N THR A 92 15.81 0.14 5.42
CA THR A 92 16.95 -0.47 4.73
C THR A 92 17.14 0.08 3.32
N GLN A 93 16.05 0.39 2.60
CA GLN A 93 16.12 1.00 1.28
C GLN A 93 16.74 2.40 1.35
N ILE A 94 16.26 3.25 2.26
CA ILE A 94 16.78 4.60 2.46
C ILE A 94 18.27 4.56 2.79
N GLU A 95 18.68 3.68 3.69
CA GLU A 95 20.08 3.53 4.13
C GLU A 95 21.00 3.03 3.01
N ARG A 96 20.57 2.03 2.22
CA ARG A 96 21.35 1.51 1.08
C ARG A 96 21.62 2.58 0.02
N PHE A 97 20.69 3.51 -0.16
CA PHE A 97 20.89 4.67 -1.05
C PHE A 97 21.61 5.84 -0.36
N ARG A 98 22.12 5.63 0.87
CA ARG A 98 22.85 6.64 1.67
C ARG A 98 22.05 7.94 1.85
N LYS A 99 20.74 7.80 1.98
CA LYS A 99 19.81 8.92 2.22
C LYS A 99 19.49 9.02 3.70
N LYS A 100 19.00 10.20 4.12
CA LYS A 100 18.64 10.50 5.53
C LYS A 100 17.27 11.18 5.57
N TYR A 101 16.28 10.58 4.91
CA TYR A 101 14.92 11.12 4.95
C TYR A 101 14.23 10.75 6.25
N THR A 102 13.51 11.72 6.82
CA THR A 102 12.53 11.41 7.87
C THR A 102 11.31 10.78 7.21
N PHE A 103 10.86 9.64 7.72
CA PHE A 103 9.67 8.99 7.20
C PHE A 103 8.74 8.48 8.31
N SER A 104 7.47 8.28 7.96
CA SER A 104 6.49 7.56 8.75
C SER A 104 5.86 6.44 7.92
N TYR A 105 5.37 5.42 8.60
CA TYR A 105 4.67 4.29 7.99
C TYR A 105 3.36 4.03 8.74
N HIS A 106 2.26 3.97 8.00
CA HIS A 106 0.92 3.74 8.52
C HIS A 106 0.21 2.67 7.70
N LYS A 107 -0.41 1.73 8.39
CA LYS A 107 -1.18 0.67 7.76
C LYS A 107 -2.63 0.74 8.25
N VAL A 108 -3.54 0.98 7.33
CA VAL A 108 -4.97 1.15 7.61
C VAL A 108 -5.69 -0.15 7.31
N HIS A 109 -6.24 -0.76 8.34
CA HIS A 109 -6.99 -2.01 8.24
C HIS A 109 -8.50 -1.80 8.34
N ASP A 110 -8.94 -0.79 9.07
CA ASP A 110 -10.36 -0.52 9.35
C ASP A 110 -10.65 0.98 9.46
N SER A 111 -11.93 1.32 9.65
CA SER A 111 -12.38 2.72 9.77
C SER A 111 -11.80 3.43 10.99
N GLN A 112 -11.56 2.74 12.10
CA GLN A 112 -10.98 3.37 13.30
C GLN A 112 -9.53 3.81 13.06
N TYR A 113 -8.77 3.01 12.31
CA TYR A 113 -7.42 3.39 11.89
C TYR A 113 -7.43 4.54 10.88
N ASN A 114 -8.44 4.59 10.01
CA ASN A 114 -8.62 5.70 9.10
C ASN A 114 -8.83 7.01 9.86
N ASP A 115 -9.75 7.04 10.82
CA ASP A 115 -10.02 8.21 11.66
C ASP A 115 -8.78 8.65 12.47
N LYS A 116 -8.03 7.70 13.02
CA LYS A 116 -6.76 7.99 13.70
C LYS A 116 -5.75 8.61 12.74
N LEU A 117 -5.61 8.07 11.53
CA LEU A 117 -4.70 8.61 10.52
C LEU A 117 -5.08 10.05 10.15
N LEU A 118 -6.37 10.32 9.89
CA LEU A 118 -6.85 11.66 9.57
C LEU A 118 -6.49 12.68 10.67
N ASN A 119 -6.61 12.29 11.93
CA ASN A 119 -6.27 13.16 13.06
C ASN A 119 -4.78 13.50 13.16
N ILE A 120 -3.90 12.63 12.66
CA ILE A 120 -2.45 12.85 12.71
C ILE A 120 -1.86 13.42 11.42
N VAL A 121 -2.64 13.51 10.32
CA VAL A 121 -2.17 14.04 9.03
C VAL A 121 -1.42 15.37 9.17
N PRO A 122 -1.88 16.36 9.96
CA PRO A 122 -1.13 17.61 10.14
C PRO A 122 0.30 17.39 10.68
N SER A 123 0.49 16.40 11.56
CA SER A 123 1.82 16.08 12.11
C SER A 123 2.72 15.37 11.10
N LEU A 124 2.13 14.65 10.15
CA LEU A 124 2.88 13.94 9.10
C LEU A 124 3.60 14.91 8.15
N LEU A 125 3.13 16.14 8.04
CA LEU A 125 3.78 17.17 7.23
C LEU A 125 5.20 17.54 7.69
N HIS A 126 5.62 17.10 8.87
CA HIS A 126 7.00 17.26 9.34
C HIS A 126 7.96 16.25 8.70
N ASN A 127 7.44 15.11 8.23
CA ASN A 127 8.25 14.11 7.54
C ASN A 127 8.42 14.46 6.06
N GLN A 128 9.53 14.00 5.47
CA GLN A 128 9.77 14.11 4.04
C GLN A 128 9.00 13.03 3.26
N LEU A 129 8.92 11.81 3.82
CA LEU A 129 8.21 10.69 3.23
C LEU A 129 7.15 10.17 4.22
N ASN A 130 5.91 10.07 3.77
CA ASN A 130 4.84 9.42 4.52
C ASN A 130 4.31 8.24 3.70
N VAL A 131 4.44 7.06 4.24
CA VAL A 131 3.96 5.83 3.58
C VAL A 131 2.67 5.39 4.24
N VAL A 132 1.63 5.24 3.42
CA VAL A 132 0.31 4.78 3.87
C VAL A 132 -0.09 3.55 3.06
N VAL A 133 -0.41 2.47 3.74
CA VAL A 133 -0.93 1.25 3.12
C VAL A 133 -2.40 1.10 3.45
N LEU A 134 -3.23 1.02 2.43
CA LEU A 134 -4.68 0.85 2.53
C LEU A 134 -5.06 -0.58 2.15
N ASN A 135 -5.56 -1.36 3.11
CA ASN A 135 -5.88 -2.78 2.91
C ASN A 135 -7.38 -3.03 2.63
N PHE A 136 -8.21 -1.99 2.57
CA PHE A 136 -9.66 -2.17 2.43
C PHE A 136 -10.04 -3.00 1.20
N VAL A 137 -9.46 -2.71 0.04
CA VAL A 137 -9.81 -3.40 -1.22
C VAL A 137 -9.41 -4.87 -1.17
N ASP A 138 -8.25 -5.17 -0.58
CA ASP A 138 -7.80 -6.55 -0.37
C ASP A 138 -8.72 -7.29 0.59
N MET A 139 -9.06 -6.70 1.72
CA MET A 139 -10.02 -7.28 2.68
C MET A 139 -11.40 -7.50 2.06
N LEU A 140 -11.88 -6.58 1.24
CA LEU A 140 -13.15 -6.73 0.51
C LEU A 140 -13.08 -7.89 -0.48
N SER A 141 -11.95 -8.06 -1.16
CA SER A 141 -11.71 -9.17 -2.09
C SER A 141 -11.76 -10.53 -1.38
N HIS A 142 -11.08 -10.65 -0.25
CA HIS A 142 -11.13 -11.85 0.60
C HIS A 142 -12.55 -12.11 1.14
N ALA A 143 -13.18 -11.09 1.70
CA ALA A 143 -14.54 -11.20 2.24
C ALA A 143 -15.56 -11.61 1.17
N ARG A 144 -15.38 -11.19 -0.10
CA ARG A 144 -16.22 -11.60 -1.23
C ARG A 144 -16.19 -13.11 -1.48
N THR A 145 -15.09 -13.78 -1.18
CA THR A 145 -14.96 -15.25 -1.32
C THR A 145 -15.40 -16.01 -0.08
N GLU A 146 -15.17 -15.48 1.09
CA GLU A 146 -15.33 -16.16 2.37
C GLU A 146 -16.67 -15.88 3.05
N ASN A 147 -17.22 -14.67 2.88
CA ASN A 147 -18.44 -14.24 3.55
C ASN A 147 -19.62 -14.23 2.57
N LYS A 148 -20.68 -15.02 2.87
CA LYS A 148 -21.86 -15.15 2.02
C LYS A 148 -22.58 -13.81 1.80
N MET A 149 -22.74 -13.00 2.84
CA MET A 149 -23.42 -11.70 2.74
C MET A 149 -22.65 -10.74 1.83
N ILE A 150 -21.33 -10.64 2.02
CA ILE A 150 -20.47 -9.78 1.17
C ILE A 150 -20.46 -10.29 -0.27
N ARG A 151 -20.46 -11.62 -0.47
CA ARG A 151 -20.57 -12.21 -1.79
C ARG A 151 -21.87 -11.81 -2.50
N GLU A 152 -22.99 -11.81 -1.80
CA GLU A 152 -24.27 -11.36 -2.35
C GLU A 152 -24.28 -9.87 -2.68
N LEU A 153 -23.72 -9.01 -1.81
CA LEU A 153 -23.62 -7.57 -2.01
C LEU A 153 -22.65 -7.18 -3.14
N ALA A 154 -21.56 -7.92 -3.28
CA ALA A 154 -20.51 -7.69 -4.28
C ALA A 154 -20.55 -8.71 -5.41
N GLN A 155 -21.72 -9.26 -5.76
CA GLN A 155 -21.87 -10.34 -6.72
C GLN A 155 -21.37 -9.97 -8.11
N SER A 156 -21.71 -8.78 -8.58
CA SER A 156 -21.26 -8.29 -9.88
C SER A 156 -19.99 -7.43 -9.75
N GLU A 157 -19.22 -7.35 -10.81
CA GLU A 157 -18.05 -6.45 -10.85
C GLU A 157 -18.47 -4.97 -10.70
N ALA A 158 -19.65 -4.59 -11.18
CA ALA A 158 -20.18 -3.24 -10.98
C ALA A 158 -20.48 -2.97 -9.49
N ALA A 159 -21.09 -3.92 -8.77
CA ALA A 159 -21.34 -3.81 -7.35
C ALA A 159 -20.03 -3.75 -6.55
N TYR A 160 -19.05 -4.56 -6.92
CA TYR A 160 -17.73 -4.56 -6.30
C TYR A 160 -17.01 -3.20 -6.48
N ARG A 161 -17.01 -2.63 -7.69
CA ARG A 161 -16.48 -1.29 -7.94
C ARG A 161 -17.23 -0.21 -7.17
N SER A 162 -18.57 -0.29 -7.10
CA SER A 162 -19.38 0.65 -6.34
C SER A 162 -19.06 0.63 -4.83
N LEU A 163 -18.86 -0.55 -4.24
CA LEU A 163 -18.42 -0.68 -2.86
C LEU A 163 -17.01 -0.09 -2.64
N THR A 164 -16.11 -0.33 -3.59
CA THR A 164 -14.78 0.29 -3.56
C THR A 164 -14.90 1.81 -3.60
N ARG A 165 -15.70 2.37 -4.51
CA ARG A 165 -15.94 3.82 -4.62
C ARG A 165 -16.51 4.43 -3.35
N SER A 166 -17.43 3.72 -2.68
CA SER A 166 -18.10 4.22 -1.47
C SER A 166 -17.15 4.32 -0.28
N TRP A 167 -16.04 3.60 -0.32
CA TRP A 167 -15.03 3.65 0.74
C TRP A 167 -14.09 4.85 0.61
N PHE A 168 -13.81 5.29 -0.60
CA PHE A 168 -13.02 6.49 -0.90
C PHE A 168 -13.82 7.78 -0.70
#